data_976b95a8ee888011e210afc8722ecbe1
#
_entry.id   976b95a8ee888011e210afc8722ecbe1
#
_cell.length_a   1.000
_cell.length_b   1.000
_cell.length_c   1.000
_cell.angle_alpha   90.00
_cell.angle_beta   90.00
_cell.angle_gamma   90.00
#
_symmetry.space_group_name_H-M   'P 1'
#
loop_
_entity.id
_entity.type
_entity.pdbx_description
1 polymer ?
#
loop_
_entity_poly.entity_id
_entity_poly.type
_entity_poly.pdbx_seq_one_letter_code
_entity_poly.pdbx_strand_id
1 'polypeptide(L)'
;VRWCFGCLLLVGGAVPAQVLVPLPPEVEAALARARLPRDALSVLVVDAQGGRQAPRLAHRAQVAMNPASVMKLVTTYAALDLRGPAHTWSTPVYVDGVVQGGSLKGNVHIQGQGDPKLVMERLWLLLRRLQGQGIQVIVGDIVLDRTAFAGPEHAAARFDGAPLRPYNAAPDAWLMNY
;
A
#
# COMPACT_ATOMS: atom_id res chain seq x y z
N VAL A 1 -17.84 -19.78 53.63
CA VAL A 1 -17.81 -19.34 52.25
C VAL A 1 -18.20 -17.87 52.22
N ARG A 2 -17.25 -16.95 52.13
CA ARG A 2 -17.48 -15.48 52.03
C ARG A 2 -17.26 -15.04 50.59
N TRP A 3 -18.31 -14.56 49.97
CA TRP A 3 -18.29 -13.96 48.62
C TRP A 3 -17.91 -12.47 48.77
N CYS A 4 -16.76 -12.09 48.28
CA CYS A 4 -16.39 -10.68 48.12
C CYS A 4 -16.93 -10.17 46.78
N PHE A 5 -17.92 -9.32 46.79
CA PHE A 5 -18.38 -8.56 45.65
C PHE A 5 -17.37 -7.43 45.41
N GLY A 6 -16.56 -7.58 44.35
CA GLY A 6 -15.69 -6.51 43.85
C GLY A 6 -16.51 -5.48 43.07
N CYS A 7 -16.65 -4.28 43.64
CA CYS A 7 -17.20 -3.13 42.92
C CYS A 7 -16.24 -2.71 41.79
N LEU A 8 -16.63 -2.95 40.55
CA LEU A 8 -15.93 -2.43 39.37
C LEU A 8 -16.33 -0.97 39.18
N LEU A 9 -15.47 -0.04 39.62
CA LEU A 9 -15.63 1.38 39.35
C LEU A 9 -15.31 1.61 37.85
N LEU A 10 -16.33 1.81 37.03
CA LEU A 10 -16.22 2.34 35.68
C LEU A 10 -15.80 3.81 35.77
N VAL A 11 -14.50 4.06 35.60
CA VAL A 11 -13.99 5.41 35.39
C VAL A 11 -14.41 5.83 33.97
N GLY A 12 -15.55 6.50 33.89
CA GLY A 12 -15.98 7.18 32.65
C GLY A 12 -15.00 8.30 32.32
N GLY A 13 -14.05 8.06 31.43
CA GLY A 13 -13.20 9.09 30.87
C GLY A 13 -14.07 10.11 30.14
N ALA A 14 -14.22 11.32 30.70
CA ALA A 14 -14.84 12.42 29.98
C ALA A 14 -14.03 12.71 28.72
N VAL A 15 -14.61 12.46 27.56
CA VAL A 15 -14.06 12.91 26.28
C VAL A 15 -14.08 14.44 26.33
N PRO A 16 -12.93 15.14 26.22
CA PRO A 16 -12.92 16.57 26.23
C PRO A 16 -13.79 17.10 25.09
N ALA A 17 -14.74 17.95 25.39
CA ALA A 17 -15.55 18.62 24.40
C ALA A 17 -14.62 19.34 23.42
N GLN A 18 -14.65 18.95 22.15
CA GLN A 18 -13.88 19.64 21.10
C GLN A 18 -14.42 21.07 21.02
N VAL A 19 -13.54 22.03 21.28
CA VAL A 19 -13.83 23.43 20.96
C VAL A 19 -13.99 23.48 19.44
N LEU A 20 -15.24 23.63 18.98
CA LEU A 20 -15.56 23.79 17.57
C LEU A 20 -15.05 25.16 17.12
N VAL A 21 -13.82 25.22 16.65
CA VAL A 21 -13.32 26.42 15.96
C VAL A 21 -14.06 26.46 14.60
N PRO A 22 -14.77 27.56 14.29
CA PRO A 22 -15.47 27.70 13.02
C PRO A 22 -14.47 27.65 11.87
N LEU A 23 -14.89 27.12 10.74
CA LEU A 23 -14.07 27.17 9.52
C LEU A 23 -13.77 28.61 9.13
N PRO A 24 -12.58 28.93 8.62
CA PRO A 24 -12.27 30.24 8.07
C PRO A 24 -13.28 30.66 7.00
N PRO A 25 -13.66 31.96 6.93
CA PRO A 25 -14.63 32.44 5.96
C PRO A 25 -14.28 32.11 4.50
N GLU A 26 -13.01 32.09 4.18
CA GLU A 26 -12.49 31.73 2.84
C GLU A 26 -12.79 30.26 2.49
N VAL A 27 -12.69 29.37 3.47
CA VAL A 27 -13.01 27.94 3.30
C VAL A 27 -14.51 27.75 3.13
N GLU A 28 -15.33 28.44 3.96
CA GLU A 28 -16.79 28.44 3.81
C GLU A 28 -17.23 28.93 2.44
N ALA A 29 -16.66 30.04 1.98
CA ALA A 29 -16.94 30.59 0.67
C ALA A 29 -16.50 29.64 -0.46
N ALA A 30 -15.39 28.92 -0.29
CA ALA A 30 -14.93 27.94 -1.28
C ALA A 30 -15.86 26.72 -1.34
N LEU A 31 -16.32 26.20 -0.21
CA LEU A 31 -17.31 25.13 -0.16
C LEU A 31 -18.61 25.53 -0.83
N ALA A 32 -19.10 26.75 -0.53
CA ALA A 32 -20.32 27.27 -1.13
C ALA A 32 -20.20 27.40 -2.66
N ARG A 33 -19.09 27.95 -3.17
CA ARG A 33 -18.83 28.04 -4.62
C ARG A 33 -18.77 26.67 -5.29
N ALA A 34 -18.16 25.70 -4.63
CA ALA A 34 -18.07 24.34 -5.13
C ALA A 34 -19.37 23.54 -4.94
N ARG A 35 -20.38 24.09 -4.28
CA ARG A 35 -21.63 23.42 -3.89
C ARG A 35 -21.38 22.14 -3.08
N LEU A 36 -20.36 22.17 -2.22
CA LEU A 36 -20.03 21.07 -1.31
C LEU A 36 -20.61 21.35 0.07
N PRO A 37 -21.25 20.38 0.71
CA PRO A 37 -21.70 20.51 2.09
C PRO A 37 -20.50 20.52 3.06
N ARG A 38 -20.68 21.10 4.24
CA ARG A 38 -19.62 21.19 5.27
C ARG A 38 -19.14 19.83 5.74
N ASP A 39 -19.97 18.81 5.69
CA ASP A 39 -19.65 17.45 6.09
C ASP A 39 -18.81 16.69 5.06
N ALA A 40 -18.66 17.22 3.85
CA ALA A 40 -17.71 16.72 2.86
C ALA A 40 -16.24 17.07 3.19
N LEU A 41 -16.02 17.93 4.21
CA LEU A 41 -14.68 18.38 4.60
C LEU A 41 -14.32 17.86 5.99
N SER A 42 -13.09 17.40 6.15
CA SER A 42 -12.43 17.10 7.42
C SER A 42 -11.07 17.79 7.45
N VAL A 43 -10.79 18.56 8.51
CA VAL A 43 -9.55 19.34 8.62
C VAL A 43 -9.00 19.26 10.02
N LEU A 44 -7.69 19.06 10.11
CA LEU A 44 -6.92 19.21 11.34
C LEU A 44 -5.66 20.04 11.03
N VAL A 45 -5.50 21.15 11.71
CA VAL A 45 -4.29 21.99 11.65
C VAL A 45 -3.64 22.02 13.02
N VAL A 46 -2.43 21.53 13.09
CA VAL A 46 -1.61 21.48 14.30
C VAL A 46 -0.27 22.16 14.07
N ASP A 47 0.41 22.49 15.14
CA ASP A 47 1.77 23.02 15.05
C ASP A 47 2.73 21.91 14.61
N ALA A 48 3.58 22.18 13.62
CA ALA A 48 4.52 21.21 13.07
C ALA A 48 5.68 20.86 14.02
N GLN A 49 5.99 21.72 14.96
CA GLN A 49 7.07 21.50 15.94
C GLN A 49 6.66 20.51 17.05
N GLY A 50 5.42 20.06 17.02
CA GLY A 50 4.88 19.19 18.04
C GLY A 50 4.60 19.96 19.34
N GLY A 51 3.92 19.32 20.25
CA GLY A 51 3.55 19.87 21.54
C GLY A 51 2.14 19.46 21.92
N ARG A 52 1.81 19.59 23.19
CA ARG A 52 0.45 19.34 23.72
C ARG A 52 -0.49 20.53 23.51
N GLN A 53 -0.21 21.38 22.52
CA GLN A 53 -1.07 22.52 22.24
C GLN A 53 -2.34 22.07 21.53
N ALA A 54 -3.43 22.78 21.82
CA ALA A 54 -4.69 22.55 21.12
C ALA A 54 -4.53 22.79 19.61
N PRO A 55 -5.20 22.03 18.77
CA PRO A 55 -5.20 22.28 17.32
C PRO A 55 -5.60 23.72 17.01
N ARG A 56 -4.94 24.34 16.03
CA ARG A 56 -5.31 25.66 15.52
C ARG A 56 -6.66 25.65 14.80
N LEU A 57 -6.98 24.52 14.17
CA LEU A 57 -8.27 24.23 13.54
C LEU A 57 -8.55 22.74 13.64
N ALA A 58 -9.75 22.39 14.08
CA ALA A 58 -10.23 21.01 14.08
C ALA A 58 -11.69 21.01 13.63
N HIS A 59 -11.93 20.58 12.39
CA HIS A 59 -13.27 20.40 11.86
C HIS A 59 -13.43 18.95 11.43
N ARG A 60 -14.37 18.22 12.05
CA ARG A 60 -14.62 16.79 11.83
C ARG A 60 -13.35 15.90 11.84
N ALA A 61 -12.33 16.31 12.60
CA ALA A 61 -11.01 15.66 12.57
C ALA A 61 -11.00 14.21 13.05
N GLN A 62 -12.05 13.77 13.77
CA GLN A 62 -12.21 12.40 14.27
C GLN A 62 -13.18 11.57 13.39
N VAL A 63 -13.73 12.15 12.34
CA VAL A 63 -14.65 11.45 11.45
C VAL A 63 -13.85 10.71 10.39
N ALA A 64 -14.08 9.41 10.27
CA ALA A 64 -13.44 8.60 9.22
C ALA A 64 -13.89 9.09 7.83
N MET A 65 -12.93 9.39 6.99
CA MET A 65 -13.15 9.82 5.60
C MET A 65 -12.32 8.94 4.66
N ASN A 66 -12.76 8.81 3.41
CA ASN A 66 -11.96 8.13 2.40
C ASN A 66 -10.70 8.98 2.10
N PRO A 67 -9.49 8.49 2.44
CA PRO A 67 -8.26 9.23 2.26
C PRO A 67 -7.81 9.33 0.80
N ALA A 68 -8.40 8.54 -0.09
CA ALA A 68 -7.94 8.41 -1.47
C ALA A 68 -6.40 8.26 -1.52
N SER A 69 -5.69 9.00 -2.42
CA SER A 69 -4.24 8.91 -2.54
C SER A 69 -3.45 9.41 -1.32
N VAL A 70 -4.09 10.09 -0.35
CA VAL A 70 -3.43 10.46 0.91
C VAL A 70 -3.02 9.21 1.69
N MET A 71 -3.69 8.07 1.50
CA MET A 71 -3.30 6.78 2.07
C MET A 71 -1.85 6.39 1.71
N LYS A 72 -1.31 6.86 0.59
CA LYS A 72 0.08 6.60 0.20
C LYS A 72 1.10 7.12 1.22
N LEU A 73 0.78 8.17 1.97
CA LEU A 73 1.64 8.65 3.06
C LEU A 73 1.76 7.59 4.16
N VAL A 74 0.65 6.95 4.52
CA VAL A 74 0.63 5.90 5.55
C VAL A 74 1.36 4.66 5.05
N THR A 75 1.09 4.20 3.84
CA THR A 75 1.74 3.00 3.27
C THR A 75 3.23 3.20 3.07
N THR A 76 3.66 4.39 2.62
CA THR A 76 5.08 4.72 2.46
C THR A 76 5.78 4.81 3.81
N TYR A 77 5.16 5.47 4.79
CA TYR A 77 5.70 5.54 6.14
C TYR A 77 5.86 4.14 6.76
N ALA A 78 4.82 3.32 6.68
CA ALA A 78 4.86 1.96 7.19
C ALA A 78 5.95 1.11 6.49
N ALA A 79 6.12 1.27 5.19
CA ALA A 79 7.18 0.58 4.45
C ALA A 79 8.57 1.00 4.93
N LEU A 80 8.80 2.29 5.13
CA LEU A 80 10.08 2.81 5.65
C LEU A 80 10.34 2.38 7.10
N ASP A 81 9.31 2.37 7.94
CA ASP A 81 9.42 1.99 9.35
C ASP A 81 9.70 0.49 9.51
N LEU A 82 8.98 -0.37 8.76
CA LEU A 82 9.08 -1.82 8.87
C LEU A 82 10.28 -2.42 8.11
N ARG A 83 10.68 -1.83 7.01
CA ARG A 83 11.73 -2.35 6.11
C ARG A 83 13.01 -1.54 6.12
N GLY A 84 12.94 -0.30 6.54
CA GLY A 84 14.04 0.67 6.48
C GLY A 84 14.27 1.23 5.07
N PRO A 85 14.98 2.37 4.97
CA PRO A 85 15.21 3.06 3.70
C PRO A 85 16.17 2.32 2.76
N ALA A 86 16.96 1.37 3.27
CA ALA A 86 17.89 0.58 2.48
C ALA A 86 17.30 -0.75 1.96
N HIS A 87 16.01 -0.99 2.19
CA HIS A 87 15.36 -2.21 1.71
C HIS A 87 15.40 -2.31 0.19
N THR A 88 15.79 -3.46 -0.32
CA THR A 88 15.80 -3.78 -1.75
C THR A 88 14.95 -4.99 -2.03
N TRP A 89 14.29 -5.00 -3.19
CA TRP A 89 13.57 -6.16 -3.69
C TRP A 89 14.49 -7.05 -4.53
N SER A 90 14.23 -8.33 -4.51
CA SER A 90 14.88 -9.30 -5.39
C SER A 90 13.83 -10.06 -6.17
N THR A 91 14.19 -10.53 -7.35
CA THR A 91 13.39 -11.44 -8.17
C THR A 91 14.20 -12.70 -8.41
N PRO A 92 14.13 -13.69 -7.48
CA PRO A 92 14.88 -14.94 -7.60
C PRO A 92 14.48 -15.72 -8.87
N VAL A 93 15.47 -16.37 -9.47
CA VAL A 93 15.26 -17.23 -10.62
C VAL A 93 15.90 -18.58 -10.34
N TYR A 94 15.14 -19.63 -10.57
CA TYR A 94 15.56 -21.02 -10.38
C TYR A 94 15.40 -21.80 -11.69
N VAL A 95 16.15 -22.85 -11.86
CA VAL A 95 16.03 -23.79 -12.99
C VAL A 95 15.88 -25.21 -12.44
N ASP A 96 15.06 -26.04 -13.08
CA ASP A 96 14.80 -27.42 -12.67
C ASP A 96 15.36 -28.45 -13.64
N GLY A 97 16.36 -28.08 -14.43
CA GLY A 97 16.91 -28.96 -15.47
C GLY A 97 18.41 -28.84 -15.66
N VAL A 98 18.91 -29.46 -16.71
CA VAL A 98 20.33 -29.51 -17.07
C VAL A 98 20.62 -28.62 -18.27
N VAL A 99 21.68 -27.83 -18.18
CA VAL A 99 22.16 -27.00 -19.29
C VAL A 99 23.18 -27.83 -20.12
N GLN A 100 22.89 -28.04 -21.38
CA GLN A 100 23.78 -28.72 -22.31
C GLN A 100 23.88 -27.93 -23.61
N GLY A 101 25.08 -27.54 -24.02
CA GLY A 101 25.31 -26.81 -25.27
C GLY A 101 24.51 -25.51 -25.37
N GLY A 102 24.35 -24.79 -24.26
CA GLY A 102 23.57 -23.55 -24.19
C GLY A 102 22.05 -23.73 -24.08
N SER A 103 21.55 -24.97 -24.09
CA SER A 103 20.13 -25.28 -23.95
C SER A 103 19.82 -25.82 -22.57
N LEU A 104 18.91 -25.18 -21.85
CA LEU A 104 18.30 -25.70 -20.64
C LEU A 104 17.21 -26.70 -21.01
N LYS A 105 17.39 -27.95 -20.62
CA LYS A 105 16.35 -28.99 -20.69
C LYS A 105 15.59 -29.03 -19.37
N GLY A 106 14.60 -28.20 -19.24
CA GLY A 106 13.81 -27.98 -18.02
C GLY A 106 13.21 -26.58 -18.01
N ASN A 107 12.62 -26.20 -16.88
CA ASN A 107 11.87 -24.96 -16.71
C ASN A 107 12.73 -23.88 -16.04
N VAL A 108 12.33 -22.64 -16.28
CA VAL A 108 12.81 -21.47 -15.53
C VAL A 108 11.69 -20.98 -14.64
N HIS A 109 11.91 -20.97 -13.33
CA HIS A 109 10.98 -20.46 -12.34
C HIS A 109 11.41 -19.05 -11.92
N ILE A 110 10.57 -18.04 -12.14
CA ILE A 110 10.81 -16.66 -11.74
C ILE A 110 9.88 -16.34 -10.58
N GLN A 111 10.44 -16.13 -9.40
CA GLN A 111 9.66 -15.87 -8.20
C GLN A 111 9.43 -14.35 -8.02
N GLY A 112 8.17 -13.92 -8.14
CA GLY A 112 7.75 -12.57 -7.82
C GLY A 112 7.76 -12.34 -6.31
N GLN A 113 8.30 -11.19 -5.87
CA GLN A 113 8.31 -10.76 -4.48
C GLN A 113 7.74 -9.34 -4.29
N GLY A 114 6.93 -8.89 -5.26
CA GLY A 114 6.29 -7.58 -5.21
C GLY A 114 7.27 -6.43 -5.47
N ASP A 115 8.28 -6.62 -6.32
CA ASP A 115 9.16 -5.53 -6.73
C ASP A 115 8.35 -4.44 -7.46
N PRO A 116 8.17 -3.24 -6.87
CA PRO A 116 7.38 -2.17 -7.48
C PRO A 116 8.06 -1.54 -8.70
N LYS A 117 9.30 -1.91 -8.96
CA LYS A 117 10.12 -1.40 -10.07
C LYS A 117 10.48 -2.45 -11.12
N LEU A 118 9.76 -3.57 -11.15
CA LEU A 118 9.95 -4.56 -12.20
C LEU A 118 9.37 -4.03 -13.53
N VAL A 119 10.20 -3.29 -14.24
CA VAL A 119 9.90 -2.75 -15.57
C VAL A 119 10.53 -3.61 -16.65
N MET A 120 10.17 -3.39 -17.91
CA MET A 120 10.65 -4.18 -19.05
C MET A 120 12.17 -4.23 -19.14
N GLU A 121 12.85 -3.11 -18.83
CA GLU A 121 14.31 -3.03 -18.85
C GLU A 121 14.93 -3.95 -17.77
N ARG A 122 14.31 -4.06 -16.61
CA ARG A 122 14.78 -4.94 -15.53
C ARG A 122 14.54 -6.41 -15.87
N LEU A 123 13.41 -6.74 -16.49
CA LEU A 123 13.16 -8.07 -17.00
C LEU A 123 14.18 -8.42 -18.08
N TRP A 124 14.48 -7.53 -19.01
CA TRP A 124 15.51 -7.72 -20.01
C TRP A 124 16.89 -8.00 -19.38
N LEU A 125 17.29 -7.22 -18.36
CA LEU A 125 18.54 -7.44 -17.63
C LEU A 125 18.55 -8.79 -16.91
N LEU A 126 17.42 -9.21 -16.34
CA LEU A 126 17.28 -10.53 -15.71
C LEU A 126 17.53 -11.64 -16.73
N LEU A 127 16.90 -11.57 -17.91
CA LEU A 127 17.10 -12.53 -18.98
C LEU A 127 18.54 -12.51 -19.52
N ARG A 128 19.18 -11.34 -19.60
CA ARG A 128 20.61 -11.21 -19.95
C ARG A 128 21.51 -11.89 -18.91
N ARG A 129 21.17 -11.87 -17.65
CA ARG A 129 21.90 -12.62 -16.61
C ARG A 129 21.77 -14.12 -16.80
N LEU A 130 20.59 -14.64 -17.16
CA LEU A 130 20.41 -16.04 -17.50
C LEU A 130 21.29 -16.45 -18.70
N GLN A 131 21.34 -15.62 -19.74
CA GLN A 131 22.23 -15.83 -20.88
C GLN A 131 23.71 -15.86 -20.45
N GLY A 132 24.10 -14.98 -19.54
CA GLY A 132 25.44 -14.94 -18.95
C GLY A 132 25.81 -16.21 -18.14
N GLN A 133 24.81 -16.94 -17.63
CA GLN A 133 24.97 -18.24 -17.00
C GLN A 133 25.01 -19.41 -18.00
N GLY A 134 25.03 -19.11 -19.29
CA GLY A 134 25.12 -20.09 -20.36
C GLY A 134 23.78 -20.63 -20.87
N ILE A 135 22.65 -20.08 -20.43
CA ILE A 135 21.31 -20.48 -20.88
C ILE A 135 20.91 -19.58 -22.04
N GLN A 136 20.99 -20.10 -23.25
CA GLN A 136 20.60 -19.37 -24.47
C GLN A 136 19.24 -19.81 -25.02
N VAL A 137 18.87 -21.07 -24.78
CA VAL A 137 17.60 -21.65 -25.18
C VAL A 137 16.97 -22.34 -23.97
N ILE A 138 15.70 -22.13 -23.74
CA ILE A 138 14.89 -22.83 -22.76
C ILE A 138 14.03 -23.84 -23.50
N VAL A 139 14.23 -25.13 -23.19
CA VAL A 139 13.41 -26.24 -23.72
C VAL A 139 12.50 -26.70 -22.59
N GLY A 140 11.45 -25.94 -22.36
CA GLY A 140 10.49 -26.07 -21.25
C GLY A 140 9.74 -24.78 -21.07
N ASP A 141 9.16 -24.61 -19.89
CA ASP A 141 8.31 -23.47 -19.56
C ASP A 141 9.05 -22.38 -18.77
N ILE A 142 8.52 -21.16 -18.84
CA ILE A 142 8.83 -20.10 -17.89
C ILE A 142 7.64 -20.03 -16.92
N VAL A 143 7.90 -20.43 -15.68
CA VAL A 143 6.91 -20.47 -14.60
C VAL A 143 7.02 -19.19 -13.77
N LEU A 144 5.95 -18.40 -13.73
CA LEU A 144 5.85 -17.20 -12.91
C LEU A 144 5.25 -17.59 -11.55
N ASP A 145 6.11 -17.65 -10.54
CA ASP A 145 5.70 -17.96 -9.17
C ASP A 145 5.17 -16.69 -8.48
N ARG A 146 3.89 -16.72 -8.08
CA ARG A 146 3.16 -15.62 -7.43
C ARG A 146 2.86 -15.90 -5.96
N THR A 147 3.39 -16.97 -5.40
CA THR A 147 3.02 -17.47 -4.06
C THR A 147 3.51 -16.61 -2.90
N ALA A 148 4.36 -15.59 -3.15
CA ALA A 148 4.82 -14.68 -2.10
C ALA A 148 3.68 -13.82 -1.52
N PHE A 149 2.58 -13.64 -2.24
CA PHE A 149 1.41 -12.93 -1.74
C PHE A 149 0.21 -13.90 -1.62
N ALA A 150 -0.39 -13.88 -0.43
CA ALA A 150 -1.69 -14.50 -0.19
C ALA A 150 -2.66 -13.38 0.16
N GLY A 151 -3.60 -13.09 -0.70
CA GLY A 151 -4.58 -12.01 -0.51
C GLY A 151 -5.97 -12.42 -0.98
N PRO A 152 -7.00 -11.70 -0.56
CA PRO A 152 -8.34 -11.90 -1.07
C PRO A 152 -8.40 -11.56 -2.57
N GLU A 153 -9.34 -12.19 -3.24
CA GLU A 153 -9.64 -11.88 -4.63
C GLU A 153 -9.97 -10.39 -4.81
N HIS A 154 -9.33 -9.75 -5.77
CA HIS A 154 -9.53 -8.34 -6.07
C HIS A 154 -10.45 -8.19 -7.29
N ALA A 155 -11.57 -7.49 -7.09
CA ALA A 155 -12.48 -7.14 -8.18
C ALA A 155 -12.06 -5.80 -8.79
N ALA A 156 -11.33 -5.81 -9.90
CA ALA A 156 -10.79 -4.61 -10.55
C ALA A 156 -11.86 -3.55 -10.91
N ALA A 157 -13.09 -3.97 -11.17
CA ALA A 157 -14.20 -3.06 -11.49
C ALA A 157 -14.81 -2.37 -10.26
N ARG A 158 -14.47 -2.79 -9.03
CA ARG A 158 -15.17 -2.36 -7.81
C ARG A 158 -14.99 -0.87 -7.49
N PHE A 159 -13.88 -0.28 -7.90
CA PHE A 159 -13.57 1.12 -7.57
C PHE A 159 -14.37 2.10 -8.43
N ASP A 160 -14.33 1.96 -9.75
CA ASP A 160 -14.88 2.94 -10.69
C ASP A 160 -15.57 2.32 -11.92
N GLY A 161 -15.75 1.00 -11.93
CA GLY A 161 -16.33 0.27 -13.06
C GLY A 161 -15.43 0.12 -14.27
N ALA A 162 -14.15 0.50 -14.18
CA ALA A 162 -13.18 0.47 -15.27
C ALA A 162 -12.05 -0.56 -15.04
N PRO A 163 -12.32 -1.89 -15.14
CA PRO A 163 -11.39 -2.95 -14.73
C PRO A 163 -10.08 -2.98 -15.51
N LEU A 164 -10.04 -2.40 -16.70
CA LEU A 164 -8.86 -2.38 -17.57
C LEU A 164 -7.95 -1.16 -17.33
N ARG A 165 -8.26 -0.31 -16.37
CA ARG A 165 -7.39 0.79 -16.00
C ARG A 165 -6.18 0.26 -15.21
N PRO A 166 -4.94 0.72 -15.51
CA PRO A 166 -3.74 0.24 -14.82
C PRO A 166 -3.79 0.36 -13.30
N TYR A 167 -4.38 1.43 -12.77
CA TYR A 167 -4.51 1.67 -11.33
C TYR A 167 -5.53 0.74 -10.64
N ASN A 168 -6.31 -0.03 -11.40
CA ASN A 168 -7.22 -1.07 -10.91
C ASN A 168 -6.62 -2.48 -10.98
N ALA A 169 -5.35 -2.61 -11.40
CA ALA A 169 -4.66 -3.90 -11.34
C ALA A 169 -4.64 -4.46 -9.93
N ALA A 170 -4.87 -5.76 -9.80
CA ALA A 170 -4.81 -6.43 -8.51
C ALA A 170 -3.40 -6.38 -7.92
N PRO A 171 -3.25 -6.27 -6.58
CA PRO A 171 -1.96 -6.52 -5.94
C PRO A 171 -1.47 -7.92 -6.26
N ASP A 172 -0.23 -8.03 -6.73
CA ASP A 172 0.36 -9.28 -7.16
C ASP A 172 1.84 -9.32 -6.82
N ALA A 173 2.35 -10.52 -6.52
CA ALA A 173 3.78 -10.71 -6.33
C ALA A 173 4.56 -10.52 -7.63
N TRP A 174 3.91 -10.72 -8.77
CA TRP A 174 4.44 -10.59 -10.13
C TRP A 174 3.71 -9.47 -10.88
N LEU A 175 4.07 -8.24 -10.63
CA LEU A 175 3.54 -7.06 -11.34
C LEU A 175 4.66 -6.45 -12.18
N MET A 176 4.34 -6.03 -13.40
CA MET A 176 5.29 -5.43 -14.32
C MET A 176 4.73 -4.14 -14.91
N ASN A 177 5.61 -3.11 -14.99
CA ASN A 177 5.30 -1.77 -15.53
C ASN A 177 4.26 -0.97 -14.71
N TYR A 178 4.32 -1.08 -13.36
CA TYR A 178 3.49 -0.33 -12.40
C TYR A 178 2.00 -0.67 -12.41
#